data_392ff85691ccad3430b181136c3ed067
#
_entry.id   392ff85691ccad3430b181136c3ed067
#
_cell.length_a   1.000
_cell.length_b   1.000
_cell.length_c   1.000
_cell.angle_alpha   90.00
_cell.angle_beta   90.00
_cell.angle_gamma   90.00
#
_symmetry.space_group_name_H-M   'P 1'
#
loop_
_entity.id
_entity.type
_entity.pdbx_description
1 polymer ?
#
loop_
_entity_poly.entity_id
_entity_poly.type
_entity_poly.pdbx_seq_one_letter_code
_entity_poly.pdbx_strand_id
1 'polypeptide(L)'
;MAEACFQNNIIIHPIPGASAVVAALSVCGFQSSQFSFFGFFDVKGKERTIKLEEVVSYKHTAVFFEAPHRILATLSQLSVEYKVGSRDCVICREITKVCIYIFMYMSH
;
A
#
# COMPACT_ATOMS: atom_id res chain seq x y z
N MET A 1 19.86 7.12 -6.94
CA MET A 1 21.00 7.36 -6.02
C MET A 1 21.68 6.04 -5.61
N ALA A 2 21.01 5.12 -4.93
CA ALA A 2 21.61 3.83 -4.51
C ALA A 2 22.19 3.02 -5.66
N GLU A 3 21.50 2.92 -6.77
CA GLU A 3 21.96 2.23 -7.99
C GLU A 3 23.28 2.82 -8.54
N ALA A 4 23.37 4.15 -8.61
CA ALA A 4 24.59 4.83 -9.05
C ALA A 4 25.78 4.57 -8.09
N CYS A 5 25.53 4.54 -6.79
CA CYS A 5 26.54 4.16 -5.81
C CYS A 5 27.03 2.73 -6.02
N PHE A 6 26.08 1.80 -6.23
CA PHE A 6 26.41 0.39 -6.50
C PHE A 6 27.27 0.24 -7.76
N GLN A 7 26.90 0.92 -8.86
CA GLN A 7 27.65 0.89 -10.13
C GLN A 7 29.07 1.47 -10.01
N ASN A 8 29.30 2.38 -9.06
CA ASN A 8 30.58 3.01 -8.82
C ASN A 8 31.34 2.44 -7.59
N ASN A 9 30.90 1.29 -7.07
CA ASN A 9 31.49 0.64 -5.89
C ASN A 9 31.59 1.54 -4.64
N ILE A 10 30.62 2.46 -4.48
CA ILE A 10 30.52 3.33 -3.31
C ILE A 10 29.73 2.60 -2.22
N ILE A 11 30.31 2.46 -1.05
CA ILE A 11 29.66 1.81 0.10
C ILE A 11 28.50 2.70 0.59
N ILE A 12 27.34 2.09 0.78
CA ILE A 12 26.15 2.75 1.34
C ILE A 12 25.88 2.19 2.73
N HIS A 13 25.79 3.04 3.72
CA HIS A 13 25.38 2.67 5.08
C HIS A 13 23.90 3.04 5.29
N PRO A 14 22.99 2.06 5.53
CA PRO A 14 21.60 2.35 5.81
C PRO A 14 21.46 2.94 7.22
N ILE A 15 20.64 3.96 7.35
CA ILE A 15 20.21 4.48 8.65
C ILE A 15 18.77 4.05 8.87
N PRO A 16 18.46 3.16 9.85
CA PRO A 16 17.10 2.75 10.14
C PRO A 16 16.22 3.94 10.50
N GLY A 17 14.99 3.93 10.03
CA GLY A 17 14.05 5.01 10.28
C GLY A 17 12.60 4.54 10.28
N ALA A 18 11.68 5.45 10.59
CA ALA A 18 10.26 5.18 10.62
C ALA A 18 9.73 4.84 9.23
N SER A 19 8.85 3.83 9.16
CA SER A 19 8.14 3.43 7.94
C SER A 19 6.66 3.32 8.25
N ALA A 20 5.84 4.10 7.57
CA ALA A 20 4.39 4.06 7.73
C ALA A 20 3.80 2.70 7.30
N VAL A 21 4.37 2.05 6.29
CA VAL A 21 3.98 0.72 5.81
C VAL A 21 4.17 -0.31 6.91
N VAL A 22 5.37 -0.40 7.48
CA VAL A 22 5.70 -1.38 8.53
C VAL A 22 4.94 -1.06 9.83
N ALA A 23 4.77 0.21 10.18
CA ALA A 23 3.98 0.62 11.33
C ALA A 23 2.51 0.17 11.20
N ALA A 24 1.90 0.34 10.03
CA ALA A 24 0.55 -0.14 9.77
C ALA A 24 0.46 -1.68 9.86
N LEU A 25 1.39 -2.39 9.24
CA LEU A 25 1.44 -3.85 9.27
C LEU A 25 1.57 -4.40 10.69
N SER A 26 2.28 -3.70 11.59
CA SER A 26 2.47 -4.13 12.97
C SER A 26 1.20 -4.06 13.83
N VAL A 27 0.20 -3.28 13.42
CA VAL A 27 -1.04 -3.04 14.20
C VAL A 27 -2.31 -3.45 13.51
N CYS A 28 -2.27 -3.84 12.23
CA CYS A 28 -3.46 -4.13 11.43
C CYS A 28 -4.19 -5.43 11.82
N GLY A 29 -3.53 -6.34 12.53
CA GLY A 29 -4.07 -7.66 12.85
C GLY A 29 -4.09 -8.66 11.70
N PHE A 30 -3.59 -8.29 10.51
CA PHE A 30 -3.48 -9.19 9.37
C PHE A 30 -2.20 -10.02 9.40
N GLN A 31 -2.20 -11.15 8.71
CA GLN A 31 -0.98 -11.91 8.49
C GLN A 31 -0.06 -11.10 7.55
N SER A 32 1.04 -10.62 8.08
CA SER A 32 1.97 -9.69 7.41
C SER A 32 3.34 -10.29 7.09
N SER A 33 3.48 -11.63 7.20
CA SER A 33 4.71 -12.32 6.81
C SER A 33 5.03 -12.19 5.31
N GLN A 34 3.99 -12.04 4.50
CA GLN A 34 4.10 -11.75 3.07
C GLN A 34 3.18 -10.58 2.72
N PHE A 35 3.76 -9.53 2.17
CA PHE A 35 3.01 -8.36 1.71
C PHE A 35 3.69 -7.73 0.50
N SER A 36 2.92 -6.96 -0.27
CA SER A 36 3.45 -6.09 -1.31
C SER A 36 3.00 -4.66 -1.11
N PHE A 37 3.93 -3.73 -1.36
CA PHE A 37 3.66 -2.31 -1.34
C PHE A 37 3.52 -1.77 -2.76
N PHE A 38 2.35 -1.25 -3.09
CA PHE A 38 1.98 -0.77 -4.43
C PHE A 38 2.14 0.74 -4.61
N GLY A 39 2.59 1.45 -3.58
CA GLY A 39 2.74 2.91 -3.64
C GLY A 39 1.41 3.65 -3.74
N PHE A 40 1.40 4.76 -4.46
CA PHE A 40 0.18 5.51 -4.78
C PHE A 40 -0.44 5.02 -6.09
N PHE A 41 -1.76 5.07 -6.16
CA PHE A 41 -2.46 4.90 -7.43
C PHE A 41 -2.49 6.20 -8.22
N ASP A 42 -2.36 6.07 -9.54
CA ASP A 42 -2.58 7.18 -10.44
C ASP A 42 -4.01 7.71 -10.33
N VAL A 43 -4.20 8.99 -10.65
CA VAL A 43 -5.53 9.63 -10.50
C VAL A 43 -6.56 8.98 -11.41
N LYS A 44 -6.16 8.64 -12.64
CA LYS A 44 -7.00 8.04 -13.67
C LYS A 44 -6.13 7.41 -14.77
N GLY A 45 -6.76 6.69 -15.69
CA GLY A 45 -6.11 6.14 -16.86
C GLY A 45 -5.74 4.66 -16.71
N LYS A 46 -5.08 4.14 -17.74
CA LYS A 46 -4.74 2.73 -17.87
C LYS A 46 -3.83 2.24 -16.75
N GLU A 47 -2.86 3.04 -16.33
CA GLU A 47 -1.91 2.69 -15.25
C GLU A 47 -2.64 2.46 -13.92
N ARG A 48 -3.66 3.28 -13.61
CA ARG A 48 -4.50 3.05 -12.43
C ARG A 48 -5.23 1.71 -12.52
N THR A 49 -5.82 1.39 -13.66
CA THR A 49 -6.53 0.12 -13.87
C THR A 49 -5.60 -1.07 -13.65
N ILE A 50 -4.43 -1.05 -14.29
CA ILE A 50 -3.42 -2.12 -14.14
C ILE A 50 -3.05 -2.32 -12.67
N LYS A 51 -2.72 -1.25 -11.94
CA LYS A 51 -2.38 -1.35 -10.51
C LYS A 51 -3.52 -1.87 -9.64
N LEU A 52 -4.76 -1.47 -9.92
CA LEU A 52 -5.93 -1.99 -9.20
C LEU A 52 -6.11 -3.49 -9.46
N GLU A 53 -5.95 -3.94 -10.71
CA GLU A 53 -6.00 -5.36 -11.06
C GLU A 53 -4.90 -6.16 -10.38
N GLU A 54 -3.68 -5.62 -10.30
CA GLU A 54 -2.58 -6.24 -9.56
C GLU A 54 -2.92 -6.40 -8.07
N VAL A 55 -3.44 -5.35 -7.43
CA VAL A 55 -3.86 -5.40 -6.01
C VAL A 55 -4.98 -6.43 -5.81
N VAL A 56 -5.96 -6.45 -6.70
CA VAL A 56 -7.10 -7.38 -6.64
C VAL A 56 -6.67 -8.83 -6.80
N SER A 57 -5.75 -9.10 -7.70
CA SER A 57 -5.23 -10.45 -7.95
C SER A 57 -4.20 -10.92 -6.91
N TYR A 58 -3.70 -10.01 -6.09
CA TYR A 58 -2.66 -10.35 -5.11
C TYR A 58 -3.22 -11.20 -3.97
N LYS A 59 -2.55 -12.32 -3.67
CA LYS A 59 -3.04 -13.34 -2.73
C LYS A 59 -2.68 -13.07 -1.26
N HIS A 60 -1.80 -12.12 -1.01
CA HIS A 60 -1.35 -11.77 0.35
C HIS A 60 -1.74 -10.33 0.68
N THR A 61 -1.22 -9.81 1.78
CA THR A 61 -1.52 -8.44 2.19
C THR A 61 -0.98 -7.42 1.19
N ALA A 62 -1.87 -6.68 0.55
CA ALA A 62 -1.54 -5.57 -0.33
C ALA A 62 -1.59 -4.26 0.47
N VAL A 63 -0.54 -3.47 0.39
CA VAL A 63 -0.43 -2.16 1.05
C VAL A 63 -0.29 -1.09 -0.02
N PHE A 64 -1.09 -0.04 0.06
CA PHE A 64 -0.98 1.10 -0.85
C PHE A 64 -1.32 2.42 -0.15
N PHE A 65 -0.86 3.50 -0.72
CA PHE A 65 -1.22 4.84 -0.29
C PHE A 65 -2.33 5.43 -1.14
N GLU A 66 -3.24 6.14 -0.52
CA GLU A 66 -4.26 6.89 -1.23
C GLU A 66 -4.47 8.27 -0.60
N ALA A 67 -4.82 9.24 -1.45
CA ALA A 67 -5.12 10.58 -0.97
C ALA A 67 -6.47 10.61 -0.22
N PRO A 68 -6.59 11.40 0.86
CA PRO A 68 -7.80 11.45 1.68
C PRO A 68 -9.08 11.69 0.89
N HIS A 69 -9.03 12.58 -0.09
CA HIS A 69 -10.19 12.94 -0.92
C HIS A 69 -10.55 11.89 -1.99
N ARG A 70 -9.68 10.88 -2.22
CA ARG A 70 -9.92 9.83 -3.22
C ARG A 70 -10.30 8.49 -2.62
N ILE A 71 -10.13 8.32 -1.30
CA ILE A 71 -10.26 7.03 -0.66
C ILE A 71 -11.63 6.38 -0.87
N LEU A 72 -12.70 7.14 -0.68
CA LEU A 72 -14.06 6.62 -0.87
C LEU A 72 -14.29 6.15 -2.30
N ALA A 73 -13.79 6.90 -3.29
CA ALA A 73 -13.88 6.52 -4.69
C ALA A 73 -13.08 5.25 -4.99
N THR A 74 -11.88 5.12 -4.44
CA THR A 74 -11.02 3.94 -4.61
C THR A 74 -11.64 2.71 -3.94
N LEU A 75 -12.18 2.82 -2.73
CA LEU A 75 -12.86 1.72 -2.06
C LEU A 75 -14.15 1.30 -2.79
N SER A 76 -14.91 2.27 -3.27
CA SER A 76 -16.10 1.99 -4.09
C SER A 76 -15.72 1.27 -5.38
N GLN A 77 -14.67 1.71 -6.04
CA GLN A 77 -14.15 1.06 -7.25
C GLN A 77 -13.73 -0.39 -6.98
N LEU A 78 -12.95 -0.63 -5.93
CA LEU A 78 -12.54 -1.98 -5.52
C LEU A 78 -13.75 -2.87 -5.17
N SER A 79 -14.70 -2.34 -4.42
CA SER A 79 -15.88 -3.11 -3.98
C SER A 79 -16.85 -3.43 -5.11
N VAL A 80 -17.17 -2.45 -5.95
CA VAL A 80 -18.22 -2.57 -6.97
C VAL A 80 -17.68 -3.12 -8.29
N GLU A 81 -16.62 -2.51 -8.83
CA GLU A 81 -16.10 -2.88 -10.14
C GLU A 81 -15.32 -4.21 -10.08
N TYR A 82 -14.51 -4.39 -9.05
CA TYR A 82 -13.67 -5.58 -8.89
C TYR A 82 -14.28 -6.65 -7.97
N LYS A 83 -15.47 -6.41 -7.40
CA LYS A 83 -16.23 -7.35 -6.56
C LYS A 83 -15.44 -7.93 -5.37
N VAL A 84 -14.55 -7.14 -4.81
CA VAL A 84 -13.69 -7.54 -3.69
C VAL A 84 -14.25 -7.15 -2.31
N GLY A 85 -15.54 -6.87 -2.23
CA GLY A 85 -16.21 -6.44 -1.00
C GLY A 85 -16.24 -7.47 0.14
N SER A 86 -15.80 -8.73 -0.12
CA SER A 86 -15.66 -9.76 0.91
C SER A 86 -14.29 -9.78 1.58
N ARG A 87 -13.35 -8.94 1.15
CA ARG A 87 -12.00 -8.89 1.72
C ARG A 87 -11.92 -7.89 2.87
N ASP A 88 -11.18 -8.27 3.90
CA ASP A 88 -10.93 -7.38 5.04
C ASP A 88 -10.03 -6.21 4.62
N CYS A 89 -10.35 -5.03 5.12
CA CYS A 89 -9.62 -3.80 4.83
C CYS A 89 -9.38 -3.02 6.12
N VAL A 90 -8.15 -2.59 6.34
CA VAL A 90 -7.77 -1.68 7.43
C VAL A 90 -7.32 -0.36 6.84
N ILE A 91 -7.89 0.71 7.33
CA ILE A 91 -7.53 2.08 6.99
C ILE A 91 -6.71 2.66 8.13
N CYS A 92 -5.45 2.94 7.89
CA CYS A 92 -4.59 3.62 8.83
C CYS A 92 -4.43 5.08 8.42
N ARG A 93 -4.71 5.99 9.34
CA ARG A 93 -4.56 7.43 9.13
C ARG A 93 -3.73 8.04 10.23
N GLU A 94 -2.62 8.71 9.88
CA GLU A 94 -1.71 9.38 10.84
C GLU A 94 -1.36 8.55 12.08
N ILE A 95 -0.78 7.37 11.88
CA ILE A 95 -0.51 6.38 12.94
C ILE A 95 0.35 6.96 14.08
N THR A 96 1.17 7.98 13.79
CA THR A 96 2.04 8.65 14.76
C THR A 96 1.67 10.11 15.03
N LYS A 97 0.67 10.63 14.33
CA LYS A 97 0.01 11.91 14.55
C LYS A 97 -1.48 11.67 14.65
N VAL A 98 -2.21 12.72 14.88
CA VAL A 98 -3.67 12.66 14.90
C VAL A 98 -4.30 12.29 13.55
N CYS A 99 -3.58 12.07 12.44
CA CYS A 99 -4.16 11.63 11.14
C CYS A 99 -3.17 11.24 9.98
N ILE A 100 -2.88 9.94 9.62
CA ILE A 100 -2.33 9.48 8.29
C ILE A 100 -3.19 8.33 7.73
N TYR A 101 -3.41 8.26 6.39
CA TYR A 101 -4.12 7.15 5.75
C TYR A 101 -3.15 6.13 5.15
N ILE A 102 -3.22 4.89 5.60
CA ILE A 102 -2.64 3.72 4.95
C ILE A 102 -3.78 2.72 4.77
N PHE A 103 -3.87 2.15 3.58
CA PHE A 103 -4.82 1.10 3.27
C PHE A 103 -4.11 -0.23 3.22
N MET A 104 -4.68 -1.20 3.88
CA MET A 104 -4.25 -2.58 3.84
C MET A 104 -5.43 -3.42 3.44
N TYR A 105 -5.19 -4.35 2.54
CA TYR A 105 -6.18 -5.18 1.94
C TYR A 105 -5.72 -6.63 1.96
N MET A 106 -6.51 -7.53 2.55
CA MET A 106 -6.18 -8.95 2.61
C MET A 106 -7.07 -9.78 1.70
N SER A 107 -6.50 -10.83 1.10
CA SER A 107 -7.28 -11.93 0.54
C SER A 107 -7.47 -13.01 1.61
N HIS A 108 -8.69 -13.51 1.71
CA HIS A 108 -8.91 -14.83 2.30
C HIS A 108 -8.41 -15.92 1.36
#